data_a42bcedb947ccdb9206147943aa4d029
#
_entry.id   a42bcedb947ccdb9206147943aa4d029
#
_cell.length_a   1.000
_cell.length_b   1.000
_cell.length_c   1.000
_cell.angle_alpha   90.00
_cell.angle_beta   90.00
_cell.angle_gamma   90.00
#
_symmetry.space_group_name_H-M   'P 1'
#
loop_
_entity.id
_entity.type
_entity.pdbx_description
1 polymer ?
#
loop_
_entity_poly.entity_id
_entity_poly.type
_entity_poly.pdbx_seq_one_letter_code
_entity_poly.pdbx_strand_id
1 'polypeptide(L)'
;MSYFDAYKKRLKVDNISDSFKLDTIDNTIREFKNNPSYKSAILIDYNLDEIPIDIRIVNEDKSPSYKRFHFLPETEVNIGSYIKFDDKYYLVKEYEYNIMSPFAKVVFCNQTINFADGTSLPCIAEGESYGVKMTATNDILLETDTKVKCTVGRNILSEKIEPDFRIIFEHSKQGIYKAGDTTHYIKGLITLTCKKDKYYENLDDLKNNIAWQFDYDYDASSKNYNIIGLDTIRVNEYFEYKLEPNANCIFIVDGDEVNYENIGQGIIRIRCAKANELIKLKATIDGKIVCSKNIITIS
;
A
#
# COMPACT_ATOMS: atom_id res chain seq x y z
N MET A 1 -42.86 -40.33 31.02
CA MET A 1 -41.73 -39.72 30.31
C MET A 1 -40.56 -40.69 30.42
N SER A 2 -40.09 -41.26 29.32
CA SER A 2 -38.97 -42.22 29.33
C SER A 2 -37.70 -41.53 29.82
N TYR A 3 -36.82 -42.29 30.50
CA TYR A 3 -35.47 -41.82 30.86
C TYR A 3 -34.72 -41.27 29.67
N PHE A 4 -34.93 -41.86 28.49
CA PHE A 4 -34.42 -41.42 27.20
C PHE A 4 -34.94 -40.03 26.79
N ASP A 5 -36.21 -39.73 27.04
CA ASP A 5 -36.78 -38.42 26.68
C ASP A 5 -36.24 -37.32 27.60
N ALA A 6 -36.01 -37.62 28.88
CA ALA A 6 -35.38 -36.72 29.81
C ALA A 6 -33.90 -36.49 29.47
N TYR A 7 -33.23 -37.52 28.96
CA TYR A 7 -31.84 -37.42 28.50
C TYR A 7 -31.72 -36.60 27.20
N LYS A 8 -32.58 -36.85 26.20
CA LYS A 8 -32.67 -36.06 24.97
C LYS A 8 -32.96 -34.57 25.22
N LYS A 9 -33.80 -34.26 26.22
CA LYS A 9 -34.07 -32.89 26.67
C LYS A 9 -32.85 -32.17 27.26
N ARG A 10 -31.89 -32.92 27.83
CA ARG A 10 -30.63 -32.37 28.34
C ARG A 10 -29.59 -32.21 27.25
N LEU A 11 -29.67 -32.95 26.15
CA LEU A 11 -28.85 -32.73 24.95
C LEU A 11 -29.38 -31.49 24.24
N LYS A 12 -28.52 -30.55 23.97
CA LYS A 12 -28.87 -29.35 23.20
C LYS A 12 -29.20 -29.67 21.72
N VAL A 13 -28.89 -30.88 21.26
CA VAL A 13 -29.03 -31.39 19.90
C VAL A 13 -29.43 -32.89 19.90
N ASP A 14 -29.83 -33.42 18.75
CA ASP A 14 -30.40 -34.77 18.62
C ASP A 14 -29.39 -35.92 18.82
N ASN A 15 -28.07 -35.63 18.79
CA ASN A 15 -27.06 -36.64 19.00
C ASN A 15 -26.00 -36.23 20.03
N ILE A 16 -25.40 -37.26 20.68
CA ILE A 16 -24.39 -37.08 21.73
C ILE A 16 -23.13 -36.40 21.21
N SER A 17 -22.70 -36.69 19.96
CA SER A 17 -21.51 -36.13 19.38
C SER A 17 -21.61 -34.61 19.19
N ASP A 18 -22.77 -34.16 18.72
CA ASP A 18 -22.99 -32.71 18.47
C ASP A 18 -23.19 -31.96 19.79
N SER A 19 -23.84 -32.60 20.82
CA SER A 19 -23.90 -32.03 22.15
C SER A 19 -22.50 -31.83 22.75
N PHE A 20 -21.62 -32.83 22.60
CA PHE A 20 -20.26 -32.73 23.08
C PHE A 20 -19.44 -31.63 22.36
N LYS A 21 -19.64 -31.49 21.06
CA LYS A 21 -19.01 -30.38 20.29
C LYS A 21 -19.48 -29.02 20.82
N LEU A 22 -20.79 -28.83 21.01
CA LEU A 22 -21.34 -27.57 21.52
C LEU A 22 -20.83 -27.25 22.94
N ASP A 23 -20.79 -28.24 23.82
CA ASP A 23 -20.26 -28.06 25.17
C ASP A 23 -18.77 -27.70 25.15
N THR A 24 -18.00 -28.26 24.20
CA THR A 24 -16.58 -27.93 24.01
C THR A 24 -16.41 -26.50 23.48
N ILE A 25 -17.25 -26.07 22.52
CA ILE A 25 -17.27 -24.68 22.00
C ILE A 25 -17.61 -23.70 23.13
N ASP A 26 -18.70 -23.97 23.90
CA ASP A 26 -19.11 -23.11 25.01
C ASP A 26 -18.00 -22.99 26.07
N ASN A 27 -17.32 -24.09 26.41
CA ASN A 27 -16.18 -24.08 27.31
C ASN A 27 -14.99 -23.29 26.73
N THR A 28 -14.69 -23.47 25.44
CA THR A 28 -13.64 -22.72 24.77
C THR A 28 -13.90 -21.22 24.81
N ILE A 29 -15.13 -20.78 24.51
CA ILE A 29 -15.54 -19.37 24.60
C ILE A 29 -15.37 -18.83 26.03
N ARG A 30 -15.83 -19.60 27.04
CA ARG A 30 -15.77 -19.20 28.46
C ARG A 30 -14.33 -19.04 28.93
N GLU A 31 -13.46 -20.00 28.58
CA GLU A 31 -12.07 -20.03 29.03
C GLU A 31 -11.14 -19.16 28.16
N PHE A 32 -11.64 -18.65 27.03
CA PHE A 32 -10.81 -17.92 26.07
C PHE A 32 -10.12 -16.70 26.70
N LYS A 33 -10.89 -15.90 27.44
CA LYS A 33 -10.41 -14.67 28.09
C LYS A 33 -9.59 -14.91 29.35
N ASN A 34 -9.72 -16.10 29.97
CA ASN A 34 -8.96 -16.47 31.16
C ASN A 34 -7.51 -16.89 30.83
N ASN A 35 -7.21 -17.12 29.56
CA ASN A 35 -5.89 -17.56 29.15
C ASN A 35 -4.88 -16.42 29.22
N PRO A 36 -3.65 -16.63 29.76
CA PRO A 36 -2.60 -15.59 29.84
C PRO A 36 -2.19 -15.01 28.49
N SER A 37 -2.38 -15.75 27.39
CA SER A 37 -2.08 -15.30 26.04
C SER A 37 -3.22 -14.51 25.38
N TYR A 38 -4.32 -14.28 26.09
CA TYR A 38 -5.46 -13.49 25.61
C TYR A 38 -5.10 -12.03 25.44
N LYS A 39 -5.56 -11.45 24.34
CA LYS A 39 -5.48 -10.03 24.02
C LYS A 39 -6.72 -9.59 23.24
N SER A 40 -7.11 -8.33 23.43
CA SER A 40 -8.04 -7.65 22.54
C SER A 40 -7.26 -7.06 21.37
N ALA A 41 -7.78 -7.16 20.17
CA ALA A 41 -7.17 -6.68 18.94
C ALA A 41 -8.22 -6.10 18.00
N ILE A 42 -7.78 -5.50 16.91
CA ILE A 42 -8.62 -4.94 15.86
C ILE A 42 -8.27 -5.66 14.56
N LEU A 43 -9.27 -6.27 13.94
CA LEU A 43 -9.18 -6.79 12.58
C LEU A 43 -9.51 -5.65 11.61
N ILE A 44 -8.65 -5.44 10.62
CA ILE A 44 -8.84 -4.47 9.56
C ILE A 44 -9.04 -5.25 8.26
N ASP A 45 -10.20 -5.10 7.68
CA ASP A 45 -10.63 -5.85 6.51
C ASP A 45 -10.21 -5.20 5.17
N TYR A 46 -10.77 -5.71 4.07
CA TYR A 46 -10.54 -5.18 2.73
C TYR A 46 -10.95 -3.71 2.57
N ASN A 47 -12.05 -3.30 3.18
CA ASN A 47 -12.57 -1.92 3.12
C ASN A 47 -11.88 -0.98 4.11
N LEU A 48 -10.95 -1.51 4.92
CA LEU A 48 -10.30 -0.83 6.04
C LEU A 48 -11.25 -0.59 7.23
N ASP A 49 -12.35 -1.36 7.31
CA ASP A 49 -13.23 -1.33 8.45
C ASP A 49 -12.54 -1.98 9.66
N GLU A 50 -12.60 -1.30 10.80
CA GLU A 50 -12.01 -1.74 12.06
C GLU A 50 -13.02 -2.56 12.87
N ILE A 51 -12.77 -3.85 13.00
CA ILE A 51 -13.63 -4.81 13.70
C ILE A 51 -12.92 -5.28 14.97
N PRO A 52 -13.46 -5.03 16.17
CA PRO A 52 -12.86 -5.54 17.41
C PRO A 52 -12.94 -7.07 17.45
N ILE A 53 -11.83 -7.72 17.78
CA ILE A 53 -11.72 -9.18 17.91
C ILE A 53 -10.96 -9.57 19.16
N ASP A 54 -11.27 -10.76 19.64
CA ASP A 54 -10.54 -11.42 20.73
C ASP A 54 -9.55 -12.41 20.14
N ILE A 55 -8.28 -12.35 20.58
CA ILE A 55 -7.22 -13.24 20.10
C ILE A 55 -6.46 -13.87 21.25
N ARG A 56 -5.88 -15.04 20.99
CA ARG A 56 -4.83 -15.65 21.82
C ARG A 56 -3.56 -15.78 21.00
N ILE A 57 -2.45 -15.28 21.55
CA ILE A 57 -1.18 -15.19 20.83
C ILE A 57 -0.31 -16.37 21.21
N VAL A 58 0.16 -17.09 20.21
CA VAL A 58 1.18 -18.13 20.33
C VAL A 58 2.38 -17.73 19.48
N ASN A 59 3.55 -17.66 20.09
CA ASN A 59 4.78 -17.37 19.34
C ASN A 59 5.18 -18.61 18.52
N GLU A 60 5.66 -18.40 17.31
CA GLU A 60 6.29 -19.48 16.54
C GLU A 60 7.80 -19.48 16.80
N ASP A 61 8.36 -20.69 17.05
CA ASP A 61 9.76 -20.85 17.45
C ASP A 61 10.79 -20.46 16.38
N LYS A 62 10.34 -20.30 15.12
CA LYS A 62 11.24 -20.10 13.98
C LYS A 62 11.64 -18.64 13.72
N SER A 63 10.84 -17.67 14.14
CA SER A 63 11.12 -16.24 13.95
C SER A 63 10.24 -15.37 14.84
N PRO A 64 10.79 -14.36 15.50
CA PRO A 64 10.02 -13.44 16.34
C PRO A 64 8.98 -12.61 15.57
N SER A 65 9.15 -12.50 14.23
CA SER A 65 8.21 -11.78 13.36
C SER A 65 6.96 -12.59 13.03
N TYR A 66 7.02 -13.91 13.20
CA TYR A 66 5.90 -14.81 12.92
C TYR A 66 5.17 -15.15 14.21
N LYS A 67 3.83 -15.07 14.16
CA LYS A 67 2.96 -15.42 15.28
C LYS A 67 1.77 -16.21 14.78
N ARG A 68 1.20 -17.02 15.68
CA ARG A 68 -0.07 -17.68 15.45
C ARG A 68 -1.11 -17.02 16.36
N PHE A 69 -2.16 -16.49 15.73
CA PHE A 69 -3.30 -15.94 16.45
C PHE A 69 -4.47 -16.92 16.39
N HIS A 70 -4.92 -17.38 17.55
CA HIS A 70 -6.11 -18.17 17.69
C HIS A 70 -7.29 -17.25 17.96
N PHE A 71 -8.43 -17.59 17.38
CA PHE A 71 -9.65 -16.80 17.48
C PHE A 71 -10.73 -17.60 18.22
N LEU A 72 -11.78 -16.89 18.63
CA LEU A 72 -13.00 -17.52 19.08
C LEU A 72 -13.61 -18.40 17.97
N PRO A 73 -14.34 -19.46 18.34
CA PRO A 73 -15.14 -20.21 17.37
C PRO A 73 -15.99 -19.28 16.52
N GLU A 74 -16.16 -19.63 15.25
CA GLU A 74 -16.96 -18.88 14.25
C GLU A 74 -16.36 -17.51 13.84
N THR A 75 -15.19 -17.11 14.35
CA THR A 75 -14.52 -15.91 13.87
C THR A 75 -13.93 -16.16 12.48
N GLU A 76 -14.38 -15.39 11.50
CA GLU A 76 -13.84 -15.43 10.13
C GLU A 76 -12.78 -14.36 9.94
N VAL A 77 -11.64 -14.78 9.43
CA VAL A 77 -10.52 -13.90 9.10
C VAL A 77 -10.03 -14.21 7.70
N ASN A 78 -9.93 -13.19 6.87
CA ASN A 78 -9.46 -13.36 5.50
C ASN A 78 -7.93 -13.24 5.41
N ILE A 79 -7.32 -14.01 4.52
CA ILE A 79 -5.92 -13.82 4.14
C ILE A 79 -5.77 -12.43 3.52
N GLY A 80 -4.75 -11.68 3.95
CA GLY A 80 -4.54 -10.29 3.54
C GLY A 80 -5.17 -9.24 4.46
N SER A 81 -6.03 -9.62 5.40
CA SER A 81 -6.47 -8.71 6.45
C SER A 81 -5.32 -8.36 7.39
N TYR A 82 -5.41 -7.22 8.05
CA TYR A 82 -4.46 -6.82 9.08
C TYR A 82 -5.07 -7.01 10.47
N ILE A 83 -4.23 -7.36 11.42
CA ILE A 83 -4.61 -7.42 12.83
C ILE A 83 -3.74 -6.42 13.58
N LYS A 84 -4.37 -5.40 14.15
CA LYS A 84 -3.72 -4.40 14.98
C LYS A 84 -3.77 -4.83 16.43
N PHE A 85 -2.61 -4.96 17.05
CA PHE A 85 -2.45 -5.32 18.44
C PHE A 85 -1.21 -4.61 19.01
N ASP A 86 -1.36 -3.95 20.17
CA ASP A 86 -0.27 -3.24 20.86
C ASP A 86 0.44 -2.24 19.93
N ASP A 87 -0.35 -1.42 19.22
CA ASP A 87 0.08 -0.44 18.20
C ASP A 87 0.94 -1.02 17.05
N LYS A 88 0.91 -2.33 16.88
CA LYS A 88 1.62 -3.04 15.82
C LYS A 88 0.63 -3.67 14.86
N TYR A 89 1.01 -3.70 13.60
CA TYR A 89 0.22 -4.33 12.55
C TYR A 89 0.82 -5.68 12.17
N TYR A 90 -0.04 -6.66 12.04
CA TYR A 90 0.30 -8.00 11.61
C TYR A 90 -0.53 -8.38 10.39
N LEU A 91 0.13 -8.82 9.32
CA LEU A 91 -0.53 -9.25 8.09
C LEU A 91 -0.88 -10.74 8.18
N VAL A 92 -2.12 -11.09 7.89
CA VAL A 92 -2.59 -12.48 7.84
C VAL A 92 -2.07 -13.14 6.55
N LYS A 93 -1.18 -14.12 6.70
CA LYS A 93 -0.58 -14.87 5.59
C LYS A 93 -1.31 -16.18 5.30
N GLU A 94 -1.79 -16.83 6.34
CA GLU A 94 -2.49 -18.11 6.26
C GLU A 94 -3.62 -18.10 7.28
N TYR A 95 -4.73 -18.74 6.95
CA TYR A 95 -5.85 -18.95 7.86
C TYR A 95 -6.30 -20.40 7.79
N GLU A 96 -6.45 -21.02 8.95
CA GLU A 96 -6.95 -22.38 9.08
C GLU A 96 -8.26 -22.36 9.87
N TYR A 97 -9.32 -22.74 9.18
CA TYR A 97 -10.62 -22.87 9.82
C TYR A 97 -10.66 -24.13 10.68
N ASN A 98 -10.99 -23.94 11.94
CA ASN A 98 -11.28 -25.01 12.88
C ASN A 98 -12.49 -24.59 13.70
N ILE A 99 -13.47 -25.49 13.83
CA ILE A 99 -14.73 -25.21 14.55
C ILE A 99 -14.48 -24.77 16.00
N MET A 100 -13.47 -25.33 16.67
CA MET A 100 -13.20 -25.05 18.08
C MET A 100 -12.23 -23.90 18.32
N SER A 101 -11.22 -23.75 17.48
CA SER A 101 -10.18 -22.75 17.63
C SER A 101 -9.55 -22.44 16.28
N PRO A 102 -10.23 -21.65 15.44
CA PRO A 102 -9.65 -21.19 14.19
C PRO A 102 -8.39 -20.36 14.46
N PHE A 103 -7.42 -20.45 13.58
CA PHE A 103 -6.19 -19.67 13.74
C PHE A 103 -5.65 -19.11 12.45
N ALA A 104 -4.89 -18.02 12.56
CA ALA A 104 -4.14 -17.45 11.48
C ALA A 104 -2.63 -17.44 11.79
N LYS A 105 -1.82 -17.69 10.78
CA LYS A 105 -0.40 -17.32 10.82
C LYS A 105 -0.26 -15.89 10.32
N VAL A 106 0.32 -15.07 11.16
CA VAL A 106 0.47 -13.65 10.92
C VAL A 106 1.94 -13.25 10.96
N VAL A 107 2.28 -12.22 10.21
CA VAL A 107 3.64 -11.67 10.17
C VAL A 107 3.61 -10.20 10.51
N PHE A 108 4.53 -9.78 11.37
CA PHE A 108 4.69 -8.38 11.75
C PHE A 108 5.02 -7.51 10.54
N CYS A 109 4.27 -6.42 10.35
CA CYS A 109 4.55 -5.41 9.35
C CYS A 109 5.67 -4.50 9.84
N ASN A 110 6.83 -4.61 9.22
CA ASN A 110 8.04 -3.88 9.62
C ASN A 110 8.18 -2.52 8.94
N GLN A 111 7.37 -2.23 7.94
CA GLN A 111 7.38 -0.97 7.20
C GLN A 111 5.95 -0.50 6.89
N THR A 112 5.85 0.74 6.40
CA THR A 112 4.58 1.36 6.04
C THR A 112 4.75 2.12 4.72
N ILE A 113 3.81 1.95 3.80
CA ILE A 113 3.69 2.72 2.57
C ILE A 113 2.76 3.90 2.86
N ASN A 114 3.26 5.12 2.66
CA ASN A 114 2.48 6.33 2.88
C ASN A 114 2.06 6.93 1.54
N PHE A 115 0.79 7.30 1.46
CA PHE A 115 0.19 7.92 0.30
C PHE A 115 0.10 9.45 0.47
N ALA A 116 0.03 10.16 -0.64
CA ALA A 116 -0.05 11.62 -0.64
C ALA A 116 -1.33 12.18 0.02
N ASP A 117 -2.40 11.37 0.12
CA ASP A 117 -3.65 11.72 0.80
C ASP A 117 -3.57 11.59 2.33
N GLY A 118 -2.40 11.25 2.87
CA GLY A 118 -2.17 11.04 4.30
C GLY A 118 -2.57 9.66 4.81
N THR A 119 -3.10 8.79 3.94
CA THR A 119 -3.37 7.40 4.30
C THR A 119 -2.09 6.58 4.33
N SER A 120 -2.08 5.48 5.08
CA SER A 120 -0.92 4.62 5.22
C SER A 120 -1.30 3.15 5.18
N LEU A 121 -0.44 2.34 4.57
CA LEU A 121 -0.63 0.90 4.38
C LEU A 121 0.54 0.16 5.02
N PRO A 122 0.33 -0.60 6.11
CA PRO A 122 1.37 -1.43 6.69
C PRO A 122 1.83 -2.51 5.71
N CYS A 123 3.13 -2.78 5.67
CA CYS A 123 3.69 -3.77 4.76
C CYS A 123 4.84 -4.56 5.39
N ILE A 124 5.13 -5.70 4.79
CA ILE A 124 6.30 -6.51 5.11
C ILE A 124 7.33 -6.26 4.02
N ALA A 125 8.41 -5.57 4.35
CA ALA A 125 9.53 -5.33 3.45
C ALA A 125 10.67 -6.30 3.77
N GLU A 126 11.08 -7.08 2.77
CA GLU A 126 12.15 -8.06 2.85
C GLU A 126 13.20 -7.72 1.80
N GLY A 127 14.47 -7.63 2.19
CA GLY A 127 15.57 -7.46 1.25
C GLY A 127 15.81 -8.78 0.50
N GLU A 128 15.88 -8.72 -0.81
CA GLU A 128 16.37 -9.87 -1.60
C GLU A 128 17.90 -9.86 -1.59
N SER A 129 18.48 -10.92 -1.07
CA SER A 129 19.93 -11.12 -1.08
C SER A 129 20.37 -11.60 -2.46
N TYR A 130 21.24 -10.84 -3.11
CA TYR A 130 22.10 -11.23 -4.25
C TYR A 130 21.47 -12.10 -5.35
N GLY A 131 21.11 -11.48 -6.46
CA GLY A 131 20.87 -12.20 -7.70
C GLY A 131 22.20 -12.68 -8.31
N VAL A 132 22.35 -13.99 -8.51
CA VAL A 132 23.43 -14.54 -9.33
C VAL A 132 22.94 -14.61 -10.77
N LYS A 133 23.48 -13.80 -11.67
CA LYS A 133 23.25 -13.94 -13.12
C LYS A 133 24.41 -14.70 -13.73
N MET A 134 24.12 -15.81 -14.38
CA MET A 134 25.06 -16.46 -15.29
C MET A 134 25.00 -15.74 -16.65
N THR A 135 26.14 -15.22 -17.10
CA THR A 135 26.28 -14.70 -18.45
C THR A 135 26.47 -15.83 -19.44
N ALA A 136 26.25 -15.57 -20.74
CA ALA A 136 26.48 -16.55 -21.82
C ALA A 136 27.93 -17.04 -21.90
N THR A 137 28.87 -16.40 -21.22
CA THR A 137 30.30 -16.75 -21.11
C THR A 137 30.64 -17.53 -19.85
N ASN A 138 29.62 -18.01 -19.08
CA ASN A 138 29.82 -18.69 -17.79
C ASN A 138 30.51 -17.84 -16.70
N ASP A 139 30.61 -16.54 -16.86
CA ASP A 139 31.08 -15.66 -15.81
C ASP A 139 29.95 -15.41 -14.80
N ILE A 140 30.26 -15.56 -13.52
CA ILE A 140 29.34 -15.28 -12.43
C ILE A 140 29.44 -13.77 -12.15
N LEU A 141 28.48 -12.99 -12.65
CA LEU A 141 28.31 -11.60 -12.23
C LEU A 141 27.47 -11.57 -10.96
N LEU A 142 28.11 -11.19 -9.86
CA LEU A 142 27.41 -10.81 -8.62
C LEU A 142 26.83 -9.41 -8.82
N GLU A 143 25.63 -9.31 -9.35
CA GLU A 143 24.87 -8.06 -9.29
C GLU A 143 24.30 -7.91 -7.88
N THR A 144 24.76 -6.90 -7.15
CA THR A 144 24.05 -6.39 -5.95
C THR A 144 22.77 -5.70 -6.41
N ASP A 145 21.78 -6.50 -6.74
CA ASP A 145 20.45 -5.99 -7.08
C ASP A 145 19.78 -5.59 -5.76
N THR A 146 19.74 -4.29 -5.46
CA THR A 146 19.08 -3.74 -4.27
C THR A 146 17.57 -3.76 -4.45
N LYS A 147 17.01 -4.96 -4.64
CA LYS A 147 15.57 -5.17 -4.71
C LYS A 147 15.03 -5.40 -3.31
N VAL A 148 13.87 -4.84 -3.08
CA VAL A 148 13.07 -5.09 -1.87
C VAL A 148 11.77 -5.74 -2.31
N LYS A 149 11.46 -6.86 -1.70
CA LYS A 149 10.17 -7.51 -1.82
C LYS A 149 9.24 -6.94 -0.77
N CYS A 150 8.16 -6.30 -1.20
CA CYS A 150 7.18 -5.75 -0.31
C CYS A 150 5.88 -6.55 -0.42
N THR A 151 5.38 -7.08 0.70
CA THR A 151 4.12 -7.82 0.75
C THR A 151 3.09 -7.00 1.52
N VAL A 152 1.92 -6.81 0.91
CA VAL A 152 0.77 -6.10 1.49
C VAL A 152 -0.49 -6.95 1.41
N GLY A 153 -1.46 -6.68 2.24
CA GLY A 153 -2.80 -7.23 2.12
C GLY A 153 -3.56 -6.55 0.98
N ARG A 154 -4.36 -7.34 0.27
CA ARG A 154 -5.23 -6.79 -0.76
C ARG A 154 -6.38 -6.02 -0.13
N ASN A 155 -6.44 -4.71 -0.35
CA ASN A 155 -7.46 -3.80 0.12
C ASN A 155 -7.57 -2.58 -0.81
N ILE A 156 -8.50 -1.68 -0.51
CA ILE A 156 -8.74 -0.47 -1.32
C ILE A 156 -7.51 0.46 -1.46
N LEU A 157 -6.56 0.45 -0.52
CA LEU A 157 -5.31 1.22 -0.64
C LEU A 157 -4.28 0.50 -1.49
N SER A 158 -4.12 -0.81 -1.29
CA SER A 158 -3.14 -1.59 -2.06
C SER A 158 -3.51 -1.69 -3.54
N GLU A 159 -4.80 -1.56 -3.90
CA GLU A 159 -5.27 -1.52 -5.28
C GLU A 159 -4.90 -0.21 -6.01
N LYS A 160 -4.50 0.83 -5.26
CA LYS A 160 -3.96 2.07 -5.83
C LYS A 160 -2.48 1.95 -6.23
N ILE A 161 -1.80 0.86 -5.86
CA ILE A 161 -0.38 0.68 -6.16
C ILE A 161 -0.24 0.06 -7.55
N GLU A 162 0.10 0.89 -8.51
CA GLU A 162 0.38 0.49 -9.89
C GLU A 162 1.88 0.27 -10.13
N PRO A 163 2.27 -0.34 -11.26
CA PRO A 163 3.68 -0.34 -11.69
C PRO A 163 4.23 1.08 -11.70
N ASP A 164 5.49 1.20 -11.29
CA ASP A 164 6.19 2.49 -11.16
C ASP A 164 5.80 3.35 -9.96
N PHE A 165 4.87 2.89 -9.09
CA PHE A 165 4.55 3.57 -7.84
C PHE A 165 5.79 3.69 -6.95
N ARG A 166 6.09 4.90 -6.47
CA ARG A 166 7.26 5.19 -5.65
C ARG A 166 6.96 5.12 -4.17
N ILE A 167 7.90 4.59 -3.41
CA ILE A 167 7.77 4.34 -1.97
C ILE A 167 9.01 4.88 -1.27
N ILE A 168 8.84 5.51 -0.12
CA ILE A 168 9.93 5.91 0.77
C ILE A 168 9.83 5.12 2.06
N PHE A 169 10.93 4.49 2.48
CA PHE A 169 11.08 3.87 3.78
C PHE A 169 12.10 4.62 4.65
N GLU A 170 11.87 4.64 5.96
CA GLU A 170 12.82 5.07 6.99
C GLU A 170 13.30 6.53 6.88
N HIS A 171 12.52 7.45 6.34
CA HIS A 171 12.87 8.88 6.21
C HIS A 171 14.24 9.12 5.52
N SER A 172 14.65 8.20 4.66
CA SER A 172 15.99 8.18 4.08
C SER A 172 15.98 8.41 2.58
N LYS A 173 16.91 9.26 2.10
CA LYS A 173 17.20 9.40 0.66
C LYS A 173 17.62 8.09 0.00
N GLN A 174 18.16 7.16 0.80
CA GLN A 174 18.54 5.82 0.35
C GLN A 174 17.38 4.82 0.43
N GLY A 175 16.31 5.15 1.12
CA GLY A 175 15.13 4.31 1.31
C GLY A 175 14.06 4.50 0.24
N ILE A 176 14.40 5.03 -0.94
CA ILE A 176 13.45 5.29 -2.01
C ILE A 176 13.47 4.13 -3.01
N TYR A 177 12.29 3.61 -3.26
CA TYR A 177 12.07 2.47 -4.14
C TYR A 177 10.93 2.76 -5.11
N LYS A 178 10.94 2.05 -6.22
CA LYS A 178 9.91 2.08 -7.25
C LYS A 178 9.35 0.68 -7.41
N ALA A 179 8.04 0.53 -7.27
CA ALA A 179 7.36 -0.73 -7.49
C ALA A 179 7.48 -1.14 -8.97
N GLY A 180 7.96 -2.35 -9.18
CA GLY A 180 7.99 -2.98 -10.49
C GLY A 180 6.73 -3.84 -10.68
N ASP A 181 6.96 -5.13 -10.98
CA ASP A 181 5.86 -6.06 -11.17
C ASP A 181 5.12 -6.35 -9.87
N THR A 182 3.79 -6.36 -9.97
CA THR A 182 2.91 -6.82 -8.90
C THR A 182 2.52 -8.27 -9.14
N THR A 183 2.58 -9.10 -8.11
CA THR A 183 2.20 -10.50 -8.20
C THR A 183 1.09 -10.82 -7.22
N HIS A 184 0.09 -11.60 -7.69
CA HIS A 184 -1.12 -11.99 -6.97
C HIS A 184 -1.20 -13.51 -6.78
N TYR A 185 -0.08 -14.19 -6.52
CA TYR A 185 -0.02 -15.65 -6.42
C TYR A 185 -0.87 -16.21 -5.26
N ILE A 186 -0.97 -15.47 -4.17
CA ILE A 186 -1.77 -15.87 -3.02
C ILE A 186 -3.00 -14.98 -2.95
N LYS A 187 -4.18 -15.60 -2.93
CA LYS A 187 -5.45 -14.87 -2.78
C LYS A 187 -5.40 -13.99 -1.50
N GLY A 188 -5.72 -12.73 -1.64
CA GLY A 188 -5.72 -11.76 -0.53
C GLY A 188 -4.38 -11.08 -0.26
N LEU A 189 -3.29 -11.48 -0.93
CA LEU A 189 -1.98 -10.84 -0.80
C LEU A 189 -1.50 -10.28 -2.13
N ILE A 190 -0.82 -9.14 -2.05
CA ILE A 190 -0.11 -8.52 -3.17
C ILE A 190 1.37 -8.48 -2.80
N THR A 191 2.21 -8.94 -3.70
CA THR A 191 3.66 -8.84 -3.57
C THR A 191 4.21 -7.92 -4.64
N LEU A 192 4.92 -6.90 -4.21
CA LEU A 192 5.58 -5.89 -5.03
C LEU A 192 7.07 -6.19 -5.06
N THR A 193 7.67 -6.25 -6.24
CA THR A 193 9.12 -6.26 -6.39
C THR A 193 9.58 -4.83 -6.60
N CYS A 194 10.20 -4.24 -5.60
CA CYS A 194 10.61 -2.84 -5.60
C CYS A 194 12.09 -2.72 -5.96
N LYS A 195 12.42 -1.85 -6.89
CA LYS A 195 13.80 -1.50 -7.29
C LYS A 195 14.17 -0.15 -6.68
N LYS A 196 15.45 0.06 -6.41
CA LYS A 196 15.96 1.33 -5.94
C LYS A 196 15.64 2.45 -6.93
N ASP A 197 15.22 3.60 -6.39
CA ASP A 197 14.91 4.79 -7.19
C ASP A 197 15.66 6.02 -6.67
N LYS A 198 15.63 7.11 -7.44
CA LYS A 198 16.31 8.36 -7.15
C LYS A 198 15.49 9.20 -6.17
N TYR A 199 16.19 9.99 -5.38
CA TYR A 199 15.62 11.06 -4.59
C TYR A 199 15.42 12.31 -5.46
N TYR A 200 14.22 12.88 -5.40
CA TYR A 200 13.89 14.14 -6.07
C TYR A 200 13.74 15.24 -5.03
N GLU A 201 14.76 16.10 -4.98
CA GLU A 201 14.77 17.23 -4.06
C GLU A 201 13.57 18.16 -4.33
N ASN A 202 12.92 18.65 -3.28
CA ASN A 202 11.71 19.47 -3.31
C ASN A 202 10.40 18.77 -3.79
N LEU A 203 10.44 17.50 -4.17
CA LEU A 203 9.26 16.76 -4.60
C LEU A 203 8.93 15.62 -3.62
N ASP A 204 9.97 14.95 -3.12
CA ASP A 204 9.83 13.86 -2.15
C ASP A 204 9.79 14.40 -0.73
N ASP A 205 8.77 14.04 0.05
CA ASP A 205 8.66 14.39 1.47
C ASP A 205 9.25 13.28 2.35
N LEU A 206 10.54 13.40 2.64
CA LEU A 206 11.22 12.46 3.53
C LEU A 206 10.68 12.47 4.96
N LYS A 207 10.16 13.60 5.43
CA LYS A 207 9.65 13.73 6.80
C LYS A 207 8.43 12.85 7.03
N ASN A 208 7.57 12.76 6.05
CA ASN A 208 6.34 11.97 6.11
C ASN A 208 6.45 10.65 5.33
N ASN A 209 7.63 10.32 4.76
CA ASN A 209 7.85 9.15 3.90
C ASN A 209 6.89 9.11 2.69
N ILE A 210 6.61 10.26 2.10
CA ILE A 210 5.74 10.37 0.93
C ILE A 210 6.61 10.63 -0.30
N ALA A 211 6.61 9.66 -1.22
CA ALA A 211 7.30 9.79 -2.49
C ALA A 211 6.40 10.50 -3.50
N TRP A 212 6.98 11.42 -4.27
CA TRP A 212 6.30 12.01 -5.40
C TRP A 212 6.05 10.97 -6.50
N GLN A 213 4.84 10.94 -7.07
CA GLN A 213 4.42 10.01 -8.11
C GLN A 213 4.41 10.68 -9.47
N PHE A 214 5.09 10.09 -10.47
CA PHE A 214 5.33 10.72 -11.76
C PHE A 214 4.10 10.82 -12.68
N ASP A 215 3.15 9.89 -12.59
CA ASP A 215 2.08 9.74 -13.57
C ASP A 215 0.71 9.36 -12.94
N TYR A 216 0.49 9.70 -11.69
CA TYR A 216 -0.86 9.51 -11.18
C TYR A 216 -1.74 10.67 -11.64
N ASP A 217 -2.54 10.43 -12.68
CA ASP A 217 -3.85 11.05 -12.84
C ASP A 217 -4.71 10.64 -11.62
N TYR A 218 -4.34 11.16 -10.45
CA TYR A 218 -5.23 11.09 -9.32
C TYR A 218 -6.41 11.98 -9.71
N ASP A 219 -7.54 11.33 -9.94
CA ASP A 219 -8.82 11.96 -10.07
C ASP A 219 -9.01 12.89 -8.85
N ALA A 220 -8.49 14.10 -8.98
CA ALA A 220 -8.77 15.20 -8.06
C ALA A 220 -10.23 15.51 -8.30
N SER A 221 -11.07 14.65 -7.69
CA SER A 221 -12.51 14.68 -7.75
C SER A 221 -13.01 16.12 -7.83
N SER A 222 -13.69 16.42 -8.92
CA SER A 222 -14.64 17.51 -9.13
C SER A 222 -14.16 18.88 -9.60
N LYS A 223 -12.87 19.12 -9.85
CA LYS A 223 -12.49 20.36 -10.58
C LYS A 223 -11.70 19.98 -11.82
N ASN A 224 -12.31 20.11 -12.99
CA ASN A 224 -11.60 20.00 -14.27
C ASN A 224 -10.63 21.18 -14.40
N TYR A 225 -9.38 20.99 -14.04
CA TYR A 225 -8.33 21.97 -14.26
C TYR A 225 -7.82 21.86 -15.69
N ASN A 226 -7.64 23.02 -16.33
CA ASN A 226 -7.06 23.14 -17.65
C ASN A 226 -5.96 24.19 -17.68
N ILE A 227 -4.89 23.92 -18.42
CA ILE A 227 -3.86 24.94 -18.70
C ILE A 227 -4.26 25.70 -19.94
N ILE A 228 -4.62 26.97 -19.75
CA ILE A 228 -4.99 27.89 -20.83
C ILE A 228 -3.72 28.57 -21.32
N GLY A 229 -3.54 28.58 -22.63
CA GLY A 229 -2.41 29.15 -23.35
C GLY A 229 -2.29 28.55 -24.74
N LEU A 230 -1.37 29.05 -25.55
CA LEU A 230 -1.16 28.60 -26.92
C LEU A 230 -0.55 27.19 -26.97
N ASP A 231 -0.95 26.40 -27.96
CA ASP A 231 -0.37 25.07 -28.21
C ASP A 231 0.92 25.16 -29.01
N THR A 232 1.15 26.30 -29.67
CA THR A 232 2.37 26.61 -30.43
C THR A 232 2.91 27.98 -30.03
N ILE A 233 4.21 28.06 -29.79
CA ILE A 233 4.88 29.32 -29.42
C ILE A 233 6.08 29.58 -30.30
N ARG A 234 6.43 30.84 -30.49
CA ARG A 234 7.61 31.23 -31.26
C ARG A 234 8.86 31.20 -30.41
N VAL A 235 9.96 30.84 -31.06
CA VAL A 235 11.29 30.84 -30.46
C VAL A 235 11.66 32.23 -29.94
N ASN A 236 12.26 32.27 -28.75
CA ASN A 236 12.74 33.49 -28.11
C ASN A 236 11.67 34.51 -27.67
N GLU A 237 10.39 34.20 -27.78
CA GLU A 237 9.31 35.01 -27.23
C GLU A 237 8.79 34.40 -25.90
N TYR A 238 8.26 35.26 -25.02
CA TYR A 238 7.64 34.83 -23.78
C TYR A 238 6.13 34.64 -23.94
N PHE A 239 5.63 33.51 -23.47
CA PHE A 239 4.21 33.19 -23.50
C PHE A 239 3.72 32.82 -22.11
N GLU A 240 2.53 33.30 -21.76
CA GLU A 240 1.90 33.05 -20.45
C GLU A 240 0.91 31.90 -20.54
N TYR A 241 0.95 31.03 -19.51
CA TYR A 241 0.01 29.95 -19.32
C TYR A 241 -0.64 30.10 -17.96
N LYS A 242 -1.93 29.84 -17.89
CA LYS A 242 -2.73 30.00 -16.68
C LYS A 242 -3.50 28.74 -16.39
N LEU A 243 -3.59 28.37 -15.13
CA LEU A 243 -4.44 27.28 -14.66
C LEU A 243 -5.87 27.78 -14.47
N GLU A 244 -6.85 27.07 -15.05
CA GLU A 244 -8.28 27.31 -14.81
C GLU A 244 -8.98 26.03 -14.31
N PRO A 245 -9.81 26.12 -13.23
CA PRO A 245 -10.02 27.27 -12.38
C PRO A 245 -8.74 27.70 -11.66
N ASN A 246 -8.61 29.02 -11.39
CA ASN A 246 -7.41 29.56 -10.78
C ASN A 246 -7.16 28.96 -9.40
N ALA A 247 -5.96 28.40 -9.20
CA ALA A 247 -5.52 27.82 -7.94
C ALA A 247 -4.01 28.04 -7.76
N ASN A 248 -3.55 28.04 -6.52
CA ASN A 248 -2.13 28.00 -6.24
C ASN A 248 -1.58 26.67 -6.70
N CYS A 249 -0.77 26.67 -7.73
CA CYS A 249 -0.13 25.49 -8.27
C CYS A 249 1.36 25.73 -8.50
N ILE A 250 2.11 24.65 -8.60
CA ILE A 250 3.49 24.65 -9.06
C ILE A 250 3.47 24.06 -10.47
N PHE A 251 4.07 24.78 -11.41
CA PHE A 251 4.24 24.28 -12.76
C PHE A 251 5.59 23.55 -12.90
N ILE A 252 5.56 22.41 -13.55
CA ILE A 252 6.72 21.62 -13.93
C ILE A 252 6.83 21.70 -15.43
N VAL A 253 7.99 22.11 -15.90
CA VAL A 253 8.29 22.28 -17.31
C VAL A 253 9.33 21.23 -17.71
N ASP A 254 9.00 20.41 -18.70
CA ASP A 254 9.85 19.37 -19.26
C ASP A 254 10.11 19.70 -20.74
N GLY A 255 11.37 19.99 -21.09
CA GLY A 255 11.83 20.38 -22.40
C GLY A 255 13.26 20.93 -22.36
N ASP A 256 13.98 20.81 -23.50
CA ASP A 256 15.34 21.30 -23.60
C ASP A 256 15.38 22.83 -23.89
N GLU A 257 16.35 23.52 -23.28
CA GLU A 257 16.56 24.96 -23.46
C GLU A 257 15.34 25.85 -23.17
N VAL A 258 14.51 25.44 -22.19
CA VAL A 258 13.32 26.17 -21.77
C VAL A 258 13.63 27.00 -20.53
N ASN A 259 13.44 28.31 -20.64
CA ASN A 259 13.46 29.23 -19.50
C ASN A 259 12.02 29.51 -19.04
N TYR A 260 11.74 29.43 -17.77
CA TYR A 260 10.43 29.71 -17.23
C TYR A 260 10.48 30.51 -15.93
N GLU A 261 9.42 31.24 -15.68
CA GLU A 261 9.22 32.05 -14.48
C GLU A 261 7.82 31.79 -13.91
N ASN A 262 7.76 31.34 -12.67
CA ASN A 262 6.50 31.21 -11.94
C ASN A 262 6.09 32.58 -11.42
N ILE A 263 5.02 33.15 -11.98
CA ILE A 263 4.51 34.48 -11.61
C ILE A 263 3.66 34.39 -10.34
N GLY A 264 3.19 33.21 -9.98
CA GLY A 264 2.26 32.96 -8.85
C GLY A 264 0.80 32.91 -9.28
N GLN A 265 -0.09 32.54 -8.35
CA GLN A 265 -1.54 32.44 -8.58
C GLN A 265 -1.93 31.58 -9.80
N GLY A 266 -1.20 30.49 -10.05
CA GLY A 266 -1.49 29.60 -11.17
C GLY A 266 -1.12 30.16 -12.54
N ILE A 267 -0.15 31.07 -12.61
CA ILE A 267 0.38 31.65 -13.86
C ILE A 267 1.87 31.34 -13.98
N ILE A 268 2.26 30.86 -15.15
CA ILE A 268 3.67 30.65 -15.54
C ILE A 268 3.95 31.33 -16.87
N ARG A 269 5.15 31.85 -17.00
CA ARG A 269 5.67 32.42 -18.25
C ARG A 269 6.80 31.52 -18.76
N ILE A 270 6.74 31.16 -20.04
CA ILE A 270 7.68 30.23 -20.67
C ILE A 270 8.30 30.89 -21.90
N ARG A 271 9.60 30.67 -22.08
CA ARG A 271 10.36 31.02 -23.30
C ARG A 271 11.25 29.85 -23.68
N CYS A 272 11.25 29.45 -24.96
CA CYS A 272 12.13 28.42 -25.46
C CYS A 272 13.08 29.03 -26.51
N ALA A 273 14.35 28.63 -26.46
CA ALA A 273 15.37 29.09 -27.43
C ALA A 273 15.48 28.17 -28.65
N LYS A 274 14.89 26.98 -28.62
CA LYS A 274 15.01 25.95 -29.66
C LYS A 274 13.72 25.77 -30.42
N ALA A 275 13.81 25.71 -31.77
CA ALA A 275 12.67 25.46 -32.64
C ALA A 275 12.36 23.97 -32.75
N ASN A 276 11.11 23.62 -33.02
CA ASN A 276 10.60 22.25 -33.13
C ASN A 276 10.81 21.41 -31.84
N GLU A 277 10.85 22.07 -30.68
CA GLU A 277 10.90 21.42 -29.38
C GLU A 277 9.49 21.13 -28.89
N LEU A 278 9.31 19.94 -28.28
CA LEU A 278 8.09 19.59 -27.59
C LEU A 278 8.25 19.86 -26.07
N ILE A 279 7.57 20.87 -25.58
CA ILE A 279 7.56 21.23 -24.18
C ILE A 279 6.33 20.60 -23.54
N LYS A 280 6.52 19.83 -22.47
CA LYS A 280 5.42 19.30 -21.66
C LYS A 280 5.27 20.12 -20.39
N LEU A 281 4.20 20.90 -20.30
CA LEU A 281 3.86 21.71 -19.14
C LEU A 281 2.87 20.96 -18.26
N LYS A 282 3.19 20.78 -16.97
CA LYS A 282 2.35 20.10 -15.99
C LYS A 282 2.05 21.05 -14.84
N ALA A 283 0.81 21.13 -14.40
CA ALA A 283 0.42 21.88 -13.20
C ALA A 283 0.19 20.92 -12.04
N THR A 284 0.75 21.25 -10.87
CA THR A 284 0.63 20.46 -9.65
C THR A 284 0.02 21.29 -8.52
N ILE A 285 -0.95 20.72 -7.80
CA ILE A 285 -1.54 21.29 -6.60
C ILE A 285 -1.33 20.27 -5.49
N ASP A 286 -0.76 20.71 -4.36
CA ASP A 286 -0.44 19.84 -3.22
C ASP A 286 0.41 18.61 -3.60
N GLY A 287 1.34 18.82 -4.56
CA GLY A 287 2.20 17.75 -5.04
C GLY A 287 1.56 16.79 -6.06
N LYS A 288 0.32 17.05 -6.49
CA LYS A 288 -0.41 16.21 -7.45
C LYS A 288 -0.52 16.92 -8.80
N ILE A 289 -0.25 16.20 -9.89
CA ILE A 289 -0.49 16.72 -11.24
C ILE A 289 -2.00 16.77 -11.45
N VAL A 290 -2.52 17.99 -11.67
CA VAL A 290 -3.96 18.20 -11.91
C VAL A 290 -4.29 18.34 -13.39
N CYS A 291 -3.33 18.73 -14.21
CA CYS A 291 -3.46 18.74 -15.68
C CYS A 291 -2.09 18.88 -16.34
N SER A 292 -2.04 18.57 -17.63
CA SER A 292 -0.84 18.75 -18.46
C SER A 292 -1.19 19.30 -19.83
N LYS A 293 -0.24 19.99 -20.45
CA LYS A 293 -0.36 20.59 -21.79
C LYS A 293 0.92 20.39 -22.58
N ASN A 294 0.77 19.97 -23.82
CA ASN A 294 1.89 19.88 -24.76
C ASN A 294 1.95 21.17 -25.58
N ILE A 295 3.15 21.71 -25.73
CA ILE A 295 3.44 22.97 -26.44
C ILE A 295 4.53 22.69 -27.45
N ILE A 296 4.34 23.13 -28.68
CA ILE A 296 5.35 22.99 -29.78
C ILE A 296 5.95 24.34 -30.08
N THR A 297 7.27 24.42 -30.15
CA THR A 297 7.96 25.63 -30.55
C THR A 297 8.09 25.71 -32.07
N ILE A 298 7.80 26.86 -32.64
CA ILE A 298 7.95 27.13 -34.07
C ILE A 298 8.96 28.27 -34.31
N SER A 299 9.63 28.25 -35.43
CA SER A 299 10.57 29.29 -35.83
C SER A 299 9.90 30.64 -36.09
#